data_5113c4d5b89093d2a3d38c6beead632c
#
_entry.id   5113c4d5b89093d2a3d38c6beead632c
#
_cell.length_a   1.000
_cell.length_b   1.000
_cell.length_c   1.000
_cell.angle_alpha   90.00
_cell.angle_beta   90.00
_cell.angle_gamma   90.00
#
_symmetry.space_group_name_H-M   'P 1'
#
loop_
_entity.id
_entity.type
_entity.pdbx_description
1 polymer ?
#
loop_
_entity_poly.entity_id
_entity_poly.type
_entity_poly.pdbx_seq_one_letter_code
_entity_poly.pdbx_strand_id
1 'polypeptide(L)'
;MSNKKYSFHKVASTLQTYSPFDVAELDGEYVVRIALMKGTFPWHTHPKDEFFLALKGGLVLETEDSRIILNEGECTTVRASLKHRPSSDKEAVVLLVEHKTIRTSKADFPEVKGKL
;
A
#
# COMPACT_ATOMS: atom_id res chain seq x y z
N MET A 1 23.41 -10.03 12.11
CA MET A 1 22.04 -9.92 11.56
C MET A 1 21.88 -10.89 10.41
N SER A 2 20.88 -11.72 10.44
CA SER A 2 20.64 -12.67 9.35
C SER A 2 19.88 -12.01 8.22
N ASN A 3 20.20 -12.41 6.98
CA ASN A 3 19.45 -11.99 5.81
C ASN A 3 18.24 -12.90 5.65
N LYS A 4 17.05 -12.34 5.71
CA LYS A 4 15.81 -13.10 5.54
C LYS A 4 15.32 -13.01 4.10
N LYS A 5 14.77 -14.11 3.62
CA LYS A 5 14.13 -14.17 2.31
C LYS A 5 12.62 -14.27 2.51
N TYR A 6 11.87 -13.44 1.76
CA TYR A 6 10.42 -13.46 1.78
C TYR A 6 9.87 -13.78 0.40
N SER A 7 8.77 -14.51 0.37
CA SER A 7 7.96 -14.69 -0.83
C SER A 7 6.76 -13.75 -0.73
N PHE A 8 6.57 -12.88 -1.70
CA PHE A 8 5.43 -11.96 -1.72
C PHE A 8 4.11 -12.71 -1.64
N HIS A 9 3.98 -13.80 -2.39
CA HIS A 9 2.74 -14.58 -2.40
C HIS A 9 2.45 -15.23 -1.05
N LYS A 10 3.47 -15.77 -0.41
CA LYS A 10 3.31 -16.38 0.90
C LYS A 10 2.95 -15.36 1.97
N VAL A 11 3.62 -14.21 1.95
CA VAL A 11 3.29 -13.12 2.88
C VAL A 11 1.86 -12.67 2.67
N ALA A 12 1.49 -12.38 1.41
CA ALA A 12 0.16 -11.89 1.08
C ALA A 12 -0.95 -12.85 1.53
N SER A 13 -0.70 -14.16 1.45
CA SER A 13 -1.70 -15.17 1.84
C SER A 13 -2.06 -15.14 3.32
N THR A 14 -1.24 -14.49 4.15
CA THR A 14 -1.48 -14.38 5.59
C THR A 14 -2.05 -13.03 6.01
N LEU A 15 -2.16 -12.07 5.07
CA LEU A 15 -2.53 -10.71 5.41
C LEU A 15 -4.04 -10.51 5.41
N GLN A 16 -4.46 -9.62 6.30
CA GLN A 16 -5.80 -9.04 6.24
C GLN A 16 -5.75 -7.80 5.34
N THR A 17 -6.88 -7.50 4.74
CA THR A 17 -7.01 -6.33 3.87
C THR A 17 -6.59 -5.05 4.59
N TYR A 18 -5.75 -4.27 3.94
CA TYR A 18 -5.21 -3.00 4.45
C TYR A 18 -4.52 -3.12 5.82
N SER A 19 -3.84 -4.25 6.04
CA SER A 19 -2.97 -4.47 7.20
C SER A 19 -1.61 -4.94 6.69
N PRO A 20 -0.76 -4.01 6.26
CA PRO A 20 0.49 -4.35 5.58
C PRO A 20 1.51 -5.01 6.50
N PHE A 21 2.40 -5.78 5.87
CA PHE A 21 3.55 -6.41 6.53
C PHE A 21 4.84 -5.73 6.09
N ASP A 22 5.67 -5.36 7.04
CA ASP A 22 6.96 -4.73 6.77
C ASP A 22 7.98 -5.80 6.39
N VAL A 23 8.41 -5.79 5.13
CA VAL A 23 9.37 -6.76 4.60
C VAL A 23 10.80 -6.35 4.94
N ALA A 24 11.09 -5.07 4.84
CA ALA A 24 12.45 -4.54 5.00
C ALA A 24 12.40 -3.08 5.42
N GLU A 25 13.41 -2.67 6.15
CA GLU A 25 13.64 -1.26 6.45
C GLU A 25 14.97 -0.88 5.83
N LEU A 26 14.99 0.21 5.09
CA LEU A 26 16.16 0.67 4.35
C LEU A 26 16.73 1.92 5.01
N ASP A 27 18.01 1.87 5.36
CA ASP A 27 18.76 2.98 5.98
C ASP A 27 18.09 3.58 7.22
N GLY A 28 17.27 2.80 7.91
CA GLY A 28 16.57 3.29 9.06
C GLY A 28 15.49 4.34 8.78
N GLU A 29 15.18 4.60 7.51
CA GLU A 29 14.25 5.66 7.12
C GLU A 29 13.06 5.17 6.31
N TYR A 30 13.29 4.27 5.36
CA TYR A 30 12.25 3.80 4.44
C TYR A 30 11.87 2.38 4.75
N VAL A 31 10.64 2.04 4.47
CA VAL A 31 10.14 0.69 4.69
C VAL A 31 9.53 0.16 3.40
N VAL A 32 9.80 -1.11 3.13
CA VAL A 32 9.17 -1.85 2.05
C VAL A 32 8.06 -2.69 2.68
N ARG A 33 6.83 -2.48 2.22
CA ARG A 33 5.65 -3.14 2.75
C ARG A 33 4.93 -3.93 1.68
N ILE A 34 4.33 -5.04 2.07
CA ILE A 34 3.39 -5.78 1.23
C ILE A 34 2.02 -5.62 1.85
N ALA A 35 1.04 -5.23 1.04
CA ALA A 35 -0.33 -5.06 1.48
C ALA A 35 -1.27 -5.85 0.60
N LEU A 36 -2.34 -6.36 1.20
CA LEU A 36 -3.47 -6.91 0.50
C LEU A 36 -4.54 -5.82 0.46
N MET A 37 -4.99 -5.45 -0.74
CA MET A 37 -5.97 -4.37 -0.92
C MET A 37 -7.22 -4.91 -1.59
N LYS A 38 -8.38 -4.51 -1.06
CA LYS A 38 -9.69 -4.80 -1.63
C LYS A 38 -10.67 -3.78 -1.07
N GLY A 39 -11.54 -3.25 -1.91
CA GLY A 39 -12.44 -2.17 -1.50
C GLY A 39 -11.71 -0.83 -1.57
N THR A 40 -12.34 0.19 -1.07
CA THR A 40 -11.83 1.56 -1.16
C THR A 40 -11.36 2.04 0.19
N PHE A 41 -10.09 2.46 0.24
CA PHE A 41 -9.50 3.06 1.43
C PHE A 41 -9.93 4.54 1.50
N PRO A 42 -10.00 5.14 2.70
CA PRO A 42 -10.43 6.55 2.80
C PRO A 42 -9.43 7.53 2.20
N TRP A 43 -9.93 8.68 1.77
CA TRP A 43 -9.09 9.79 1.34
C TRP A 43 -8.15 10.20 2.47
N HIS A 44 -6.87 10.38 2.15
CA HIS A 44 -5.87 10.80 3.13
C HIS A 44 -4.68 11.48 2.45
N THR A 45 -3.86 12.11 3.25
CA THR A 45 -2.57 12.66 2.81
C THR A 45 -1.49 12.26 3.81
N HIS A 46 -0.24 12.35 3.38
CA HIS A 46 0.90 12.29 4.27
C HIS A 46 2.05 13.14 3.70
N PRO A 47 2.99 13.58 4.55
CA PRO A 47 3.99 14.59 4.15
C PRO A 47 5.18 14.04 3.37
N LYS A 48 5.17 12.77 2.99
CA LYS A 48 6.25 12.10 2.28
C LYS A 48 5.69 11.38 1.06
N ASP A 49 6.57 11.12 0.07
CA ASP A 49 6.20 10.35 -1.11
C ASP A 49 5.87 8.91 -0.75
N GLU A 50 4.99 8.30 -1.53
CA GLU A 50 4.64 6.89 -1.38
C GLU A 50 4.68 6.20 -2.75
N PHE A 51 5.46 5.14 -2.87
CA PHE A 51 5.59 4.35 -4.10
C PHE A 51 4.66 3.15 -4.03
N PHE A 52 3.92 2.90 -5.12
CA PHE A 52 3.00 1.78 -5.26
C PHE A 52 3.41 0.92 -6.45
N LEU A 53 3.47 -0.39 -6.26
CA LEU A 53 3.64 -1.35 -7.34
C LEU A 53 2.57 -2.43 -7.21
N ALA A 54 1.75 -2.59 -8.24
CA ALA A 54 0.77 -3.66 -8.28
C ALA A 54 1.48 -4.98 -8.62
N LEU A 55 1.72 -5.83 -7.60
CA LEU A 55 2.39 -7.12 -7.79
C LEU A 55 1.46 -8.16 -8.37
N LYS A 56 0.19 -8.15 -7.95
CA LYS A 56 -0.81 -9.09 -8.44
C LYS A 56 -2.17 -8.41 -8.39
N GLY A 57 -2.92 -8.55 -9.48
CA GLY A 57 -4.20 -7.87 -9.63
C GLY A 57 -4.02 -6.40 -9.97
N GLY A 58 -5.11 -5.68 -10.07
CA GLY A 58 -5.14 -4.28 -10.44
C GLY A 58 -5.46 -3.38 -9.26
N LEU A 59 -4.98 -2.16 -9.32
CA LEU A 59 -5.19 -1.15 -8.29
C LEU A 59 -5.55 0.16 -8.95
N VAL A 60 -6.49 0.90 -8.37
CA VAL A 60 -6.82 2.25 -8.79
C VAL A 60 -6.38 3.21 -7.69
N LEU A 61 -5.58 4.20 -8.07
CA LEU A 61 -5.20 5.29 -7.18
C LEU A 61 -5.90 6.54 -7.63
N GLU A 62 -6.87 6.97 -6.84
CA GLU A 62 -7.50 8.26 -7.07
C GLU A 62 -6.73 9.34 -6.33
N THR A 63 -6.45 10.43 -7.02
CA THR A 63 -5.84 11.62 -6.44
C THR A 63 -6.77 12.80 -6.64
N GLU A 64 -6.44 13.94 -6.05
CA GLU A 64 -7.20 15.19 -6.28
C GLU A 64 -7.25 15.55 -7.77
N ASP A 65 -6.17 15.22 -8.50
CA ASP A 65 -5.98 15.68 -9.87
C ASP A 65 -6.31 14.62 -10.92
N SER A 66 -6.31 13.34 -10.54
CA SER A 66 -6.42 12.29 -11.54
C SER A 66 -6.84 10.96 -10.94
N ARG A 67 -7.04 10.00 -11.84
CA ARG A 67 -7.33 8.62 -11.50
C ARG A 67 -6.31 7.75 -12.21
N ILE A 68 -5.46 7.09 -11.44
CA ILE A 68 -4.36 6.29 -11.98
C ILE A 68 -4.72 4.82 -11.86
N ILE A 69 -4.80 4.14 -13.00
CA ILE A 69 -5.08 2.70 -13.04
C ILE A 69 -3.76 1.97 -13.18
N LEU A 70 -3.45 1.11 -12.20
CA LEU A 70 -2.27 0.25 -12.24
C LEU A 70 -2.72 -1.17 -12.54
N ASN A 71 -2.29 -1.69 -13.67
CA ASN A 71 -2.44 -3.10 -13.97
C ASN A 71 -1.29 -3.87 -13.31
N GLU A 72 -1.41 -5.19 -13.26
CA GLU A 72 -0.36 -6.02 -12.68
C GLU A 72 1.01 -5.69 -13.28
N GLY A 73 2.00 -5.45 -12.42
CA GLY A 73 3.34 -5.08 -12.83
C GLY A 73 3.56 -3.58 -13.04
N GLU A 74 2.52 -2.75 -12.92
CA GLU A 74 2.65 -1.31 -13.10
C GLU A 74 2.79 -0.60 -11.76
N CYS A 75 3.44 0.56 -11.79
CA CYS A 75 3.77 1.31 -10.59
C CYS A 75 3.59 2.81 -10.78
N THR A 76 3.48 3.53 -9.66
CA THR A 76 3.46 4.97 -9.64
C THR A 76 3.93 5.48 -8.28
N THR A 77 4.28 6.76 -8.22
CA THR A 77 4.59 7.42 -6.96
C THR A 77 3.53 8.49 -6.69
N VAL A 78 2.92 8.40 -5.51
CA VAL A 78 2.06 9.48 -5.02
C VAL A 78 2.96 10.47 -4.28
N ARG A 79 2.97 11.70 -4.74
CA ARG A 79 3.83 12.73 -4.17
C ARG A 79 3.35 13.19 -2.80
N ALA A 80 4.31 13.69 -2.02
CA ALA A 80 4.05 14.24 -0.69
C ALA A 80 2.89 15.24 -0.72
N SER A 81 2.02 15.16 0.26
CA SER A 81 0.87 16.06 0.49
C SER A 81 -0.25 15.99 -0.55
N LEU A 82 -0.16 15.10 -1.53
CA LEU A 82 -1.24 14.89 -2.49
C LEU A 82 -2.31 14.02 -1.87
N LYS A 83 -3.53 14.53 -1.81
CA LYS A 83 -4.66 13.77 -1.28
C LYS A 83 -5.00 12.63 -2.22
N HIS A 84 -5.12 11.42 -1.68
CA HIS A 84 -5.31 10.23 -2.49
C HIS A 84 -6.02 9.12 -1.73
N ARG A 85 -6.47 8.12 -2.48
CA ARG A 85 -6.98 6.86 -1.92
C ARG A 85 -6.80 5.71 -2.90
N PRO A 86 -6.33 4.54 -2.41
CA PRO A 86 -6.31 3.33 -3.23
C PRO A 86 -7.65 2.61 -3.18
N SER A 87 -7.98 1.90 -4.25
CA SER A 87 -9.13 1.01 -4.28
C SER A 87 -8.87 -0.15 -5.24
N SER A 88 -9.55 -1.26 -4.99
CA SER A 88 -9.50 -2.42 -5.86
C SER A 88 -10.82 -3.20 -5.74
N ASP A 89 -11.39 -3.59 -6.89
CA ASP A 89 -12.61 -4.38 -6.90
C ASP A 89 -12.37 -5.80 -6.41
N LYS A 90 -11.23 -6.36 -6.80
CA LYS A 90 -10.79 -7.70 -6.39
C LYS A 90 -9.55 -7.56 -5.54
N GLU A 91 -9.17 -8.64 -4.87
CA GLU A 91 -7.93 -8.62 -4.10
C GLU A 91 -6.74 -8.28 -4.98
N ALA A 92 -5.94 -7.33 -4.52
CA ALA A 92 -4.68 -6.96 -5.16
C ALA A 92 -3.56 -7.06 -4.13
N VAL A 93 -2.41 -7.57 -4.58
CA VAL A 93 -1.20 -7.59 -3.77
C VAL A 93 -0.35 -6.42 -4.21
N VAL A 94 -0.03 -5.54 -3.29
CA VAL A 94 0.65 -4.28 -3.60
C VAL A 94 1.93 -4.17 -2.78
N LEU A 95 3.00 -3.77 -3.43
CA LEU A 95 4.24 -3.42 -2.74
C LEU A 95 4.28 -1.91 -2.58
N LEU A 96 4.54 -1.49 -1.36
CA LEU A 96 4.68 -0.07 -1.00
C LEU A 96 6.12 0.19 -0.58
N VAL A 97 6.66 1.32 -1.01
CA VAL A 97 7.92 1.83 -0.45
C VAL A 97 7.64 3.24 0.02
N GLU A 98 7.84 3.47 1.31
CA GLU A 98 7.48 4.73 1.93
C GLU A 98 8.31 5.01 3.16
N HIS A 99 8.30 6.27 3.61
CA HIS A 99 8.99 6.61 4.84
C HIS A 99 8.33 5.87 6.01
N LYS A 100 9.13 5.37 6.94
CA LYS A 100 8.63 4.54 8.04
C LYS A 100 7.59 5.23 8.93
N THR A 101 7.52 6.55 8.90
CA THR A 101 6.55 7.31 9.68
C THR A 101 5.15 7.35 9.03
N ILE A 102 5.03 6.91 7.78
CA ILE A 102 3.73 6.87 7.09
C ILE A 102 2.89 5.72 7.66
N ARG A 103 1.63 6.02 7.95
CA ARG A 103 0.67 5.05 8.46
C ARG A 103 -0.33 4.71 7.38
N THR A 104 -0.40 3.42 7.02
CA THR A 104 -1.24 2.93 5.92
C THR A 104 -2.11 1.75 6.32
N SER A 105 -2.09 1.37 7.60
CA SER A 105 -2.92 0.29 8.09
C SER A 105 -4.36 0.78 8.36
N LYS A 106 -5.35 -0.08 8.08
CA LYS A 106 -6.73 0.24 8.44
C LYS A 106 -6.90 0.50 9.95
N ALA A 107 -5.98 0.03 10.76
CA ALA A 107 -6.01 0.30 12.20
C ALA A 107 -5.81 1.79 12.51
N ASP A 108 -5.16 2.54 11.60
CA ASP A 108 -4.96 3.98 11.73
C ASP A 108 -6.17 4.79 11.26
N PHE A 109 -7.17 4.10 10.68
CA PHE A 109 -8.39 4.70 10.13
C PHE A 109 -9.59 3.89 10.62
N PRO A 110 -10.01 4.08 11.89
CA PRO A 110 -11.06 3.25 12.50
C PRO A 110 -12.36 3.20 11.71
N GLU A 111 -12.70 4.25 10.97
CA GLU A 111 -13.91 4.33 10.17
C GLU A 111 -13.97 3.31 9.03
N VAL A 112 -12.86 2.68 8.69
CA VAL A 112 -12.79 1.71 7.60
C VAL A 112 -13.06 0.29 8.07
N LYS A 113 -12.80 0.00 9.34
CA LYS A 113 -12.81 -1.36 9.88
C LYS A 113 -14.08 -2.15 9.62
N GLY A 114 -15.21 -1.50 9.68
CA GLY A 114 -16.50 -2.15 9.45
C GLY A 114 -16.91 -2.22 7.99
N LYS A 115 -16.15 -1.64 7.08
CA LYS A 115 -16.49 -1.50 5.66
C LYS A 115 -15.63 -2.36 4.75
N LEU A 116 -14.53 -2.81 5.26
CA LEU A 116 -13.55 -3.61 4.52
C LEU A 116 -13.51 -5.03 5.09
#